data_0b83504173b228a1643b883497e21bc7
#
_entry.id   0b83504173b228a1643b883497e21bc7
#
_cell.length_a   1.000
_cell.length_b   1.000
_cell.length_c   1.000
_cell.angle_alpha   90.00
_cell.angle_beta   90.00
_cell.angle_gamma   90.00
#
_symmetry.space_group_name_H-M   'P 1'
#
loop_
_entity.id
_entity.type
_entity.pdbx_description
1 polymer ?
#
loop_
_entity_poly.entity_id
_entity_poly.type
_entity_poly.pdbx_seq_one_letter_code
_entity_poly.pdbx_strand_id
1 'polypeptide(L)'
;MESVIRAAVVYVVLLILFRFAGKRSLAEVTSFDLVLLLIISEATQQAMIDNDNSMTNALLLVSTLIFLNIVFSFVASRWKGFEKLIEDVPLVILKDGKPIREYLQKERVGENEILEAARAHEGLERLDQIKYAILERTGQITIVPK
;
A
#
# COMPACT_ATOMS: atom_id res chain seq x y z
N MET A 1 19.86 -18.33 23.79
CA MET A 1 19.78 -16.92 24.28
C MET A 1 20.10 -15.90 23.17
N GLU A 2 21.04 -16.19 22.28
CA GLU A 2 21.35 -15.29 21.12
C GLU A 2 20.18 -14.99 20.22
N SER A 3 19.39 -15.98 19.83
CA SER A 3 18.23 -15.77 18.94
C SER A 3 17.17 -14.83 19.54
N VAL A 4 16.98 -14.87 20.86
CA VAL A 4 16.05 -13.97 21.55
C VAL A 4 16.55 -12.53 21.54
N ILE A 5 17.86 -12.34 21.77
CA ILE A 5 18.48 -11.02 21.75
C ILE A 5 18.45 -10.47 20.32
N ARG A 6 18.78 -11.27 19.31
CA ARG A 6 18.72 -10.88 17.89
C ARG A 6 17.31 -10.45 17.51
N ALA A 7 16.29 -11.23 17.86
CA ALA A 7 14.89 -10.90 17.59
C ALA A 7 14.49 -9.58 18.27
N ALA A 8 14.90 -9.36 19.51
CA ALA A 8 14.61 -8.11 20.23
C ALA A 8 15.26 -6.90 19.55
N VAL A 9 16.53 -7.02 19.13
CA VAL A 9 17.26 -5.94 18.45
C VAL A 9 16.59 -5.63 17.10
N VAL A 10 16.30 -6.63 16.28
CA VAL A 10 15.62 -6.46 14.99
C VAL A 10 14.26 -5.79 15.19
N TYR A 11 13.48 -6.24 16.17
CA TYR A 11 12.17 -5.65 16.47
C TYR A 11 12.28 -4.17 16.84
N VAL A 12 13.20 -3.79 17.74
CA VAL A 12 13.39 -2.40 18.16
C VAL A 12 13.84 -1.53 16.99
N VAL A 13 14.78 -2.02 16.17
CA VAL A 13 15.26 -1.29 14.98
C VAL A 13 14.12 -1.07 13.98
N LEU A 14 13.34 -2.11 13.64
CA LEU A 14 12.20 -1.98 12.75
C LEU A 14 11.18 -0.98 13.30
N LEU A 15 10.89 -1.02 14.59
CA LEU A 15 9.96 -0.12 15.24
C LEU A 15 10.42 1.35 15.12
N ILE A 16 11.72 1.61 15.33
CA ILE A 16 12.31 2.94 15.16
C ILE A 16 12.21 3.38 13.69
N LEU A 17 12.62 2.52 12.75
CA LEU A 17 12.61 2.83 11.32
C LEU A 17 11.20 3.11 10.79
N PHE A 18 10.20 2.29 11.15
CA PHE A 18 8.80 2.54 10.77
C PHE A 18 8.22 3.79 11.43
N ARG A 19 8.70 4.17 12.62
CA ARG A 19 8.31 5.42 13.24
C ARG A 19 8.80 6.64 12.43
N PHE A 20 9.98 6.56 11.82
CA PHE A 20 10.49 7.61 10.93
C PHE A 20 9.80 7.63 9.57
N ALA A 21 9.36 6.47 9.06
CA ALA A 21 8.60 6.38 7.81
C ALA A 21 7.23 7.09 7.84
N GLY A 22 6.71 7.37 9.05
CA GLY A 22 5.51 8.17 9.26
C GLY A 22 4.21 7.36 9.35
N LYS A 23 3.17 7.98 9.93
CA LYS A 23 1.87 7.32 10.22
C LYS A 23 1.07 6.98 8.95
N ARG A 24 1.31 7.68 7.85
CA ARG A 24 0.57 7.50 6.59
C ARG A 24 0.92 6.19 5.90
N SER A 25 2.16 5.75 6.02
CA SER A 25 2.66 4.51 5.42
C SER A 25 2.03 3.23 6.00
N LEU A 26 1.44 3.28 7.19
CA LEU A 26 0.83 2.12 7.85
C LEU A 26 -0.71 2.09 7.72
N ALA A 27 -1.33 3.21 7.36
CA ALA A 27 -2.79 3.32 7.27
C ALA A 27 -3.34 2.84 5.92
N GLU A 28 -2.57 3.03 4.85
CA GLU A 28 -2.94 2.66 3.48
C GLU A 28 -1.75 1.94 2.83
N VAL A 29 -1.74 0.61 2.93
CA VAL A 29 -0.68 -0.23 2.32
C VAL A 29 -0.95 -0.33 0.83
N THR A 30 -0.06 0.24 0.03
CA THR A 30 -0.08 0.12 -1.43
C THR A 30 0.57 -1.19 -1.89
N SER A 31 0.37 -1.58 -3.16
CA SER A 31 1.07 -2.75 -3.74
C SER A 31 2.59 -2.61 -3.66
N PHE A 32 3.11 -1.40 -3.78
CA PHE A 32 4.54 -1.10 -3.62
C PHE A 32 5.02 -1.34 -2.18
N ASP A 33 4.25 -0.89 -1.19
CA ASP A 33 4.57 -1.11 0.23
C ASP A 33 4.53 -2.61 0.58
N LEU A 34 3.62 -3.38 -0.04
CA LEU A 34 3.57 -4.83 0.13
C LEU A 34 4.87 -5.50 -0.32
N VAL A 35 5.37 -5.16 -1.51
CA VAL A 35 6.64 -5.69 -2.03
C VAL A 35 7.79 -5.31 -1.11
N LEU A 36 7.83 -4.07 -0.63
CA LEU A 36 8.84 -3.60 0.31
C LEU A 36 8.80 -4.37 1.63
N LEU A 37 7.60 -4.61 2.18
CA LEU A 37 7.41 -5.40 3.39
C LEU A 37 7.87 -6.85 3.22
N LEU A 38 7.64 -7.46 2.04
CA LEU A 38 8.12 -8.81 1.73
C LEU A 38 9.64 -8.88 1.72
N ILE A 39 10.32 -7.90 1.10
CA ILE A 39 11.79 -7.83 1.07
C ILE A 39 12.36 -7.62 2.48
N ILE A 40 11.74 -6.74 3.28
CA ILE A 40 12.13 -6.52 4.67
C ILE A 40 11.94 -7.80 5.49
N SER A 41 10.83 -8.52 5.29
CA SER A 41 10.55 -9.78 5.98
C SER A 41 11.62 -10.83 5.69
N GLU A 42 12.00 -11.01 4.43
CA GLU A 42 13.07 -11.94 4.03
C GLU A 42 14.42 -11.55 4.65
N ALA A 43 14.79 -10.28 4.59
CA ALA A 43 16.03 -9.78 5.17
C ALA A 43 16.08 -9.99 6.69
N THR A 44 14.96 -9.76 7.38
CA THR A 44 14.89 -9.95 8.85
C THR A 44 14.90 -11.42 9.23
N GLN A 45 14.29 -12.29 8.42
CA GLN A 45 14.37 -13.74 8.63
C GLN A 45 15.82 -14.23 8.58
N GLN A 46 16.59 -13.81 7.59
CA GLN A 46 18.01 -14.16 7.48
C GLN A 46 18.81 -13.65 8.68
N ALA A 47 18.54 -12.42 9.13
CA ALA A 47 19.21 -11.85 10.30
C ALA A 47 18.96 -12.63 11.61
N MET A 48 17.81 -13.29 11.74
CA MET A 48 17.44 -14.08 12.91
C MET A 48 18.08 -15.47 12.92
N ILE A 49 18.32 -16.05 11.75
CA ILE A 49 18.67 -17.49 11.61
C ILE A 49 20.17 -17.68 11.39
N ASP A 50 20.84 -16.76 10.70
CA ASP A 50 22.20 -16.93 10.20
C ASP A 50 23.29 -16.24 11.07
N ASN A 51 24.58 -16.34 10.66
CA ASN A 51 25.78 -15.86 11.36
C ASN A 51 25.81 -14.34 11.60
N ASP A 52 26.74 -13.86 12.44
CA ASP A 52 26.84 -12.44 12.88
C ASP A 52 26.86 -11.40 11.75
N ASN A 53 27.43 -11.74 10.59
CA ASN A 53 27.46 -10.86 9.42
C ASN A 53 26.08 -10.64 8.79
N SER A 54 25.13 -11.57 8.94
CA SER A 54 23.82 -11.44 8.35
C SER A 54 22.97 -10.36 9.04
N MET A 55 23.16 -10.16 10.33
CA MET A 55 22.45 -9.13 11.09
C MET A 55 22.85 -7.71 10.65
N THR A 56 24.16 -7.46 10.49
CA THR A 56 24.64 -6.16 9.98
C THR A 56 24.16 -5.91 8.55
N ASN A 57 24.23 -6.92 7.69
CA ASN A 57 23.76 -6.81 6.31
C ASN A 57 22.25 -6.57 6.25
N ALA A 58 21.45 -7.28 7.06
CA ALA A 58 20.01 -7.07 7.10
C ALA A 58 19.65 -5.66 7.59
N LEU A 59 20.31 -5.16 8.63
CA LEU A 59 20.10 -3.79 9.13
C LEU A 59 20.46 -2.73 8.08
N LEU A 60 21.57 -2.92 7.36
CA LEU A 60 21.95 -2.04 6.25
C LEU A 60 20.93 -2.07 5.12
N LEU A 61 20.49 -3.28 4.72
CA LEU A 61 19.52 -3.46 3.64
C LEU A 61 18.17 -2.80 4.01
N VAL A 62 17.64 -3.11 5.19
CA VAL A 62 16.36 -2.54 5.65
C VAL A 62 16.44 -1.02 5.77
N SER A 63 17.53 -0.50 6.34
CA SER A 63 17.74 0.95 6.46
C SER A 63 17.81 1.63 5.08
N THR A 64 18.50 0.99 4.13
CA THR A 64 18.60 1.49 2.75
C THR A 64 17.23 1.50 2.06
N LEU A 65 16.45 0.42 2.20
CA LEU A 65 15.12 0.32 1.59
C LEU A 65 14.17 1.39 2.14
N ILE A 66 14.15 1.58 3.46
CA ILE A 66 13.31 2.62 4.09
C ILE A 66 13.79 4.01 3.68
N PHE A 67 15.09 4.25 3.61
CA PHE A 67 15.63 5.52 3.13
C PHE A 67 15.20 5.79 1.68
N LEU A 68 15.32 4.79 0.79
CA LEU A 68 14.84 4.90 -0.59
C LEU A 68 13.35 5.17 -0.66
N ASN A 69 12.53 4.48 0.14
CA ASN A 69 11.08 4.71 0.20
C ASN A 69 10.77 6.17 0.60
N ILE A 70 11.45 6.70 1.62
CA ILE A 70 11.29 8.10 2.03
C ILE A 70 11.71 9.05 0.91
N VAL A 71 12.82 8.79 0.22
CA VAL A 71 13.30 9.61 -0.91
C VAL A 71 12.29 9.55 -2.06
N PHE A 72 11.79 8.37 -2.43
CA PHE A 72 10.77 8.22 -3.46
C PHE A 72 9.47 8.95 -3.11
N SER A 73 8.99 8.83 -1.88
CA SER A 73 7.81 9.55 -1.40
C SER A 73 8.03 11.07 -1.45
N PHE A 74 9.21 11.55 -1.08
CA PHE A 74 9.55 12.98 -1.16
C PHE A 74 9.60 13.46 -2.61
N VAL A 75 10.23 12.71 -3.51
CA VAL A 75 10.30 13.04 -4.95
C VAL A 75 8.91 12.99 -5.58
N ALA A 76 8.10 11.99 -5.26
CA ALA A 76 6.73 11.86 -5.74
C ALA A 76 5.88 13.06 -5.32
N SER A 77 5.99 13.51 -4.05
CA SER A 77 5.27 14.70 -3.55
C SER A 77 5.66 15.99 -4.26
N ARG A 78 6.87 16.06 -4.82
CA ARG A 78 7.39 17.25 -5.51
C ARG A 78 7.09 17.25 -7.01
N TRP A 79 6.99 16.07 -7.64
CA TRP A 79 6.81 15.90 -9.09
C TRP A 79 5.54 15.10 -9.40
N LYS A 80 4.44 15.80 -9.70
CA LYS A 80 3.13 15.19 -10.03
C LYS A 80 3.16 14.17 -11.17
N GLY A 81 4.15 14.22 -12.07
CA GLY A 81 4.34 13.25 -13.13
C GLY A 81 4.94 11.93 -12.62
N PHE A 82 5.77 12.00 -11.59
CA PHE A 82 6.42 10.85 -10.97
C PHE A 82 5.46 10.11 -10.00
N GLU A 83 4.58 10.87 -9.33
CA GLU A 83 3.49 10.33 -8.50
C GLU A 83 2.61 9.35 -9.29
N LYS A 84 2.20 9.73 -10.53
CA LYS A 84 1.38 8.89 -11.42
C LYS A 84 2.08 7.62 -11.91
N LEU A 85 3.42 7.56 -11.86
CA LEU A 85 4.19 6.41 -12.31
C LEU A 85 4.37 5.36 -11.20
N ILE A 86 4.40 5.80 -9.94
CA ILE A 86 4.72 4.94 -8.79
C ILE A 86 3.47 4.67 -7.94
N GLU A 87 2.62 5.66 -7.78
CA GLU A 87 1.39 5.54 -6.99
C GLU A 87 0.17 5.60 -7.90
N ASP A 88 -0.69 4.61 -7.81
CA ASP A 88 -2.00 4.66 -8.43
C ASP A 88 -2.80 5.84 -7.85
N VAL A 89 -3.40 6.63 -8.73
CA VAL A 89 -4.23 7.78 -8.32
C VAL A 89 -5.67 7.31 -8.19
N PRO A 90 -6.41 7.72 -7.14
CA PRO A 90 -7.82 7.40 -7.03
C PRO A 90 -8.57 7.74 -8.32
N LEU A 91 -9.33 6.79 -8.84
CA LEU A 91 -9.96 6.89 -10.16
C LEU A 91 -11.48 6.76 -10.05
N VAL A 92 -12.22 7.74 -10.59
CA VAL A 92 -13.69 7.65 -10.66
C VAL A 92 -14.07 6.65 -11.75
N ILE A 93 -14.56 5.48 -11.35
CA ILE A 93 -14.93 4.37 -12.24
C ILE A 93 -16.42 4.34 -12.59
N LEU A 94 -17.27 5.05 -11.79
CA LEU A 94 -18.71 5.23 -12.05
C LEU A 94 -19.12 6.65 -11.68
N LYS A 95 -19.92 7.27 -12.53
CA LYS A 95 -20.50 8.60 -12.32
C LYS A 95 -22.00 8.60 -12.64
N ASP A 96 -22.81 9.09 -11.69
CA ASP A 96 -24.27 9.24 -11.80
C ASP A 96 -25.00 7.95 -12.25
N GLY A 97 -24.53 6.80 -11.76
CA GLY A 97 -25.08 5.49 -12.11
C GLY A 97 -24.57 4.91 -13.43
N LYS A 98 -23.67 5.60 -14.12
CA LYS A 98 -23.10 5.17 -15.40
C LYS A 98 -21.65 4.75 -15.24
N PRO A 99 -21.32 3.47 -15.50
CA PRO A 99 -19.94 2.99 -15.47
C PRO A 99 -19.08 3.63 -16.56
N ILE A 100 -17.87 4.02 -16.23
CA ILE A 100 -16.87 4.53 -17.18
C ILE A 100 -16.07 3.34 -17.70
N ARG A 101 -16.53 2.76 -18.81
CA ARG A 101 -16.02 1.49 -19.36
C ARG A 101 -14.53 1.50 -19.64
N GLU A 102 -13.98 2.62 -20.08
CA GLU A 102 -12.54 2.76 -20.35
C GLU A 102 -11.71 2.47 -19.09
N TYR A 103 -12.11 3.04 -17.95
CA TYR A 103 -11.42 2.87 -16.68
C TYR A 103 -11.64 1.47 -16.08
N LEU A 104 -12.87 0.94 -16.19
CA LEU A 104 -13.16 -0.42 -15.75
C LEU A 104 -12.31 -1.46 -16.48
N GLN A 105 -12.16 -1.33 -17.80
CA GLN A 105 -11.33 -2.24 -18.59
C GLN A 105 -9.84 -2.10 -18.27
N LYS A 106 -9.36 -0.87 -18.11
CA LYS A 106 -7.96 -0.58 -17.80
C LYS A 106 -7.56 -1.17 -16.44
N GLU A 107 -8.39 -0.95 -15.42
CA GLU A 107 -8.14 -1.39 -14.05
C GLU A 107 -8.67 -2.82 -13.78
N ARG A 108 -9.29 -3.47 -14.78
CA ARG A 108 -9.85 -4.84 -14.70
C ARG A 108 -10.90 -4.99 -13.59
N VAL A 109 -11.68 -3.95 -13.35
CA VAL A 109 -12.77 -3.94 -12.36
C VAL A 109 -14.08 -4.24 -13.06
N GLY A 110 -14.88 -5.15 -12.49
CA GLY A 110 -16.22 -5.50 -12.98
C GLY A 110 -17.32 -4.63 -12.35
N GLU A 111 -18.44 -4.45 -13.06
CA GLU A 111 -19.62 -3.78 -12.50
C GLU A 111 -20.15 -4.49 -11.25
N ASN A 112 -19.97 -5.82 -11.16
CA ASN A 112 -20.34 -6.61 -9.99
C ASN A 112 -19.56 -6.23 -8.73
N GLU A 113 -18.28 -5.88 -8.88
CA GLU A 113 -17.43 -5.43 -7.76
C GLU A 113 -17.92 -4.08 -7.21
N ILE A 114 -18.36 -3.17 -8.10
CA ILE A 114 -18.97 -1.90 -7.68
C ILE A 114 -20.25 -2.15 -6.88
N LEU A 115 -21.10 -3.06 -7.35
CA LEU A 115 -22.33 -3.41 -6.64
C LEU A 115 -22.06 -4.14 -5.32
N GLU A 116 -21.03 -4.96 -5.27
CA GLU A 116 -20.61 -5.64 -4.04
C GLU A 116 -20.15 -4.62 -3.00
N ALA A 117 -19.28 -3.67 -3.37
CA ALA A 117 -18.86 -2.57 -2.52
C ALA A 117 -20.04 -1.69 -2.07
N ALA A 118 -20.99 -1.40 -2.99
CA ALA A 118 -22.17 -0.61 -2.71
C ALA A 118 -23.09 -1.28 -1.69
N ARG A 119 -23.28 -2.59 -1.80
CA ARG A 119 -24.05 -3.37 -0.81
C ARG A 119 -23.35 -3.44 0.54
N ALA A 120 -22.03 -3.67 0.54
CA ALA A 120 -21.26 -3.86 1.76
C ALA A 120 -21.16 -2.58 2.60
N HIS A 121 -21.01 -1.42 1.97
CA HIS A 121 -20.76 -0.16 2.68
C HIS A 121 -22.01 0.70 2.85
N GLU A 122 -22.91 0.72 1.87
CA GLU A 122 -24.04 1.66 1.82
C GLU A 122 -25.41 0.95 1.72
N GLY A 123 -25.45 -0.38 1.62
CA GLY A 123 -26.69 -1.14 1.47
C GLY A 123 -27.41 -0.87 0.14
N LEU A 124 -26.71 -0.38 -0.90
CA LEU A 124 -27.28 -0.07 -2.20
C LEU A 124 -27.26 -1.30 -3.10
N GLU A 125 -28.33 -1.54 -3.83
CA GLU A 125 -28.49 -2.73 -4.69
C GLU A 125 -28.33 -2.42 -6.19
N ARG A 126 -28.40 -1.14 -6.58
CA ARG A 126 -28.48 -0.73 -8.00
C ARG A 126 -27.49 0.40 -8.29
N LEU A 127 -26.90 0.35 -9.49
CA LEU A 127 -25.93 1.37 -9.94
C LEU A 127 -26.52 2.77 -10.03
N ASP A 128 -27.80 2.90 -10.35
CA ASP A 128 -28.46 4.21 -10.47
C ASP A 128 -28.62 4.96 -9.14
N GLN A 129 -28.46 4.29 -8.01
CA GLN A 129 -28.44 4.87 -6.66
C GLN A 129 -27.09 5.49 -6.31
N ILE A 130 -26.04 5.19 -7.07
CA ILE A 130 -24.67 5.61 -6.84
C ILE A 130 -24.39 6.90 -7.60
N LYS A 131 -23.88 7.92 -6.91
CA LYS A 131 -23.40 9.15 -7.55
C LYS A 131 -21.99 8.98 -8.08
N TYR A 132 -21.07 8.48 -7.24
CA TYR A 132 -19.71 8.15 -7.64
C TYR A 132 -19.27 6.81 -7.04
N ALA A 133 -18.56 6.01 -7.84
CA ALA A 133 -17.71 4.94 -7.33
C ALA A 133 -16.26 5.29 -7.67
N ILE A 134 -15.39 5.25 -6.67
CA ILE A 134 -13.99 5.66 -6.76
C ILE A 134 -13.12 4.46 -6.41
N LEU A 135 -12.28 4.04 -7.34
CA LEU A 135 -11.25 3.05 -7.08
C LEU A 135 -10.09 3.73 -6.36
N GLU A 136 -9.86 3.34 -5.12
CA GLU A 136 -8.80 3.89 -4.28
C GLU A 136 -7.43 3.25 -4.60
N ARG A 137 -6.35 3.87 -4.13
CA ARG A 137 -4.96 3.37 -4.28
C ARG A 137 -4.75 1.97 -3.70
N THR A 138 -5.54 1.61 -2.70
CA THR A 138 -5.53 0.30 -2.03
C THR A 138 -6.26 -0.79 -2.82
N GLY A 139 -6.90 -0.43 -3.93
CA GLY A 139 -7.77 -1.32 -4.69
C GLY A 139 -9.19 -1.42 -4.13
N GLN A 140 -9.50 -0.74 -3.03
CA GLN A 140 -10.86 -0.66 -2.48
C GLN A 140 -11.73 0.28 -3.33
N ILE A 141 -13.03 0.04 -3.33
CA ILE A 141 -14.00 0.88 -4.04
C ILE A 141 -14.81 1.67 -3.01
N THR A 142 -14.61 2.99 -3.00
CA THR A 142 -15.40 3.93 -2.20
C THR A 142 -16.67 4.30 -2.95
N ILE A 143 -17.82 4.18 -2.28
CA ILE A 143 -19.13 4.49 -2.85
C ILE A 143 -19.66 5.79 -2.27
N VAL A 144 -20.12 6.68 -3.14
CA VAL A 144 -20.83 7.91 -2.76
C VAL A 144 -22.25 7.79 -3.27
N PRO A 145 -23.28 7.66 -2.41
CA PRO A 145 -24.69 7.59 -2.82
C PRO A 145 -25.18 8.92 -3.39
N LYS A 146 -26.32 8.87 -4.08
CA LYS A 146 -27.03 10.07 -4.58
C LYS A 146 -27.75 10.82 -3.49
#